data_307f04758cefbd79c3faeb1dbe0e7ec2
#
_entry.id   307f04758cefbd79c3faeb1dbe0e7ec2
#
_cell.length_a   1.000
_cell.length_b   1.000
_cell.length_c   1.000
_cell.angle_alpha   90.00
_cell.angle_beta   90.00
_cell.angle_gamma   90.00
#
_symmetry.space_group_name_H-M   'P 1'
#
loop_
_entity.id
_entity.type
_entity.pdbx_description
1 polymer ?
#
loop_
_entity_poly.entity_id
_entity_poly.type
_entity_poly.pdbx_seq_one_letter_code
_entity_poly.pdbx_strand_id
1 'polypeptide(L)'
;RNAFAHERVMRKHSAANEGLDTLGAMDAAVHDRAAREWRRGIELGVANGWRNAQASVLAPTGTIGFMMDCDTTGIEPDFTLVKFKKLVGGGSMQIVNQAIPRSLRQLGYPAETVEAIVGYVAQNGHVVDAPGLQPEHYEIFDTAMGRRSIAPLGHLRMMAAVQPFLSGAISKTVNLPSDATIDEVEEVYYRGWKLGLKALAIYRDNCKVGQPLSDGKKQTGAAEVPAHSGPIRRRLPKTRPSMTTSFTV
;
A
#
# COMPACT_ATOMS: atom_id res chain seq x y z
N ARG A 1 -7.63 -28.46 -18.18
CA ARG A 1 -7.51 -28.41 -16.70
C ARG A 1 -7.59 -26.98 -16.17
N ASN A 2 -6.83 -26.04 -16.76
CA ASN A 2 -6.77 -24.66 -16.25
C ASN A 2 -8.03 -23.83 -16.54
N ALA A 3 -8.77 -24.13 -17.60
CA ALA A 3 -10.00 -23.41 -17.94
C ALA A 3 -11.08 -23.50 -16.87
N PHE A 4 -11.35 -24.67 -16.33
CA PHE A 4 -12.32 -24.85 -15.23
C PHE A 4 -11.90 -24.15 -13.94
N ALA A 5 -10.61 -24.18 -13.61
CA ALA A 5 -10.11 -23.50 -12.44
C ALA A 5 -10.26 -21.99 -12.59
N HIS A 6 -9.99 -21.46 -13.77
CA HIS A 6 -10.13 -20.03 -14.06
C HIS A 6 -11.60 -19.59 -14.02
N GLU A 7 -12.49 -20.33 -14.65
CA GLU A 7 -13.94 -20.05 -14.61
C GLU A 7 -14.46 -19.96 -13.16
N ARG A 8 -14.06 -20.93 -12.32
CA ARG A 8 -14.44 -20.93 -10.89
C ARG A 8 -13.95 -19.67 -10.18
N VAL A 9 -12.73 -19.21 -10.47
CA VAL A 9 -12.18 -17.99 -9.91
C VAL A 9 -12.95 -16.76 -10.39
N MET A 10 -13.27 -16.67 -11.67
CA MET A 10 -14.04 -15.56 -12.24
C MET A 10 -15.46 -15.48 -11.65
N ARG A 11 -16.13 -16.62 -11.47
CA ARG A 11 -17.44 -16.69 -10.80
C ARG A 11 -17.36 -16.25 -9.34
N LYS A 12 -16.28 -16.62 -8.63
CA LYS A 12 -16.04 -16.15 -7.25
C LYS A 12 -15.89 -14.65 -7.18
N HIS A 13 -15.15 -14.03 -8.11
CA HIS A 13 -14.99 -12.58 -8.15
C HIS A 13 -16.28 -11.86 -8.52
N SER A 14 -17.07 -12.39 -9.46
CA SER A 14 -18.38 -11.86 -9.77
C SER A 14 -19.30 -11.87 -8.55
N ALA A 15 -19.36 -12.98 -7.84
CA ALA A 15 -20.16 -13.10 -6.62
C ALA A 15 -19.69 -12.15 -5.50
N ALA A 16 -18.36 -11.99 -5.33
CA ALA A 16 -17.81 -11.03 -4.38
C ALA A 16 -18.20 -9.59 -4.73
N ASN A 17 -18.17 -9.23 -6.03
CA ASN A 17 -18.60 -7.91 -6.50
C ASN A 17 -20.10 -7.69 -6.29
N GLU A 18 -20.92 -8.69 -6.60
CA GLU A 18 -22.39 -8.61 -6.43
C GLU A 18 -22.81 -8.51 -4.95
N GLY A 19 -22.00 -9.04 -4.03
CA GLY A 19 -22.23 -8.96 -2.59
C GLY A 19 -21.76 -7.67 -1.92
N LEU A 20 -21.21 -6.70 -2.67
CA LEU A 20 -20.83 -5.41 -2.12
C LEU A 20 -22.04 -4.53 -1.87
N ASP A 21 -22.16 -4.01 -0.66
CA ASP A 21 -23.07 -2.90 -0.37
C ASP A 21 -22.48 -1.60 -0.90
N THR A 22 -23.22 -0.90 -1.73
CA THR A 22 -22.79 0.41 -2.24
C THR A 22 -23.17 1.52 -1.28
N LEU A 23 -22.21 2.39 -0.99
CA LEU A 23 -22.37 3.46 0.00
C LEU A 23 -23.05 4.72 -0.56
N GLY A 24 -23.38 4.77 -1.87
CA GLY A 24 -24.01 5.92 -2.47
C GLY A 24 -24.28 5.77 -3.96
N ALA A 25 -25.04 6.70 -4.54
CA ALA A 25 -25.47 6.66 -5.94
C ALA A 25 -24.30 6.65 -6.96
N MET A 26 -23.18 7.30 -6.63
CA MET A 26 -21.99 7.31 -7.49
C MET A 26 -21.31 5.94 -7.51
N ASP A 27 -21.29 5.26 -6.36
CA ASP A 27 -20.71 3.93 -6.23
C ASP A 27 -21.59 2.87 -6.90
N ALA A 28 -22.91 3.04 -6.86
CA ALA A 28 -23.88 2.16 -7.52
C ALA A 28 -23.63 2.04 -9.02
N ALA A 29 -23.36 3.14 -9.73
CA ALA A 29 -23.08 3.11 -11.16
C ALA A 29 -21.79 2.35 -11.49
N VAL A 30 -20.77 2.49 -10.69
CA VAL A 30 -19.48 1.75 -10.81
C VAL A 30 -19.71 0.26 -10.51
N HIS A 31 -20.42 -0.05 -9.43
CA HIS A 31 -20.78 -1.41 -9.04
C HIS A 31 -21.55 -2.15 -10.14
N ASP A 32 -22.59 -1.53 -10.68
CA ASP A 32 -23.40 -2.09 -11.75
C ASP A 32 -22.59 -2.33 -13.03
N ARG A 33 -21.69 -1.41 -13.36
CA ARG A 33 -20.79 -1.59 -14.50
C ARG A 33 -19.84 -2.76 -14.27
N ALA A 34 -19.23 -2.86 -13.09
CA ALA A 34 -18.36 -3.96 -12.72
C ALA A 34 -19.10 -5.30 -12.79
N ALA A 35 -20.32 -5.40 -12.24
CA ALA A 35 -21.13 -6.60 -12.28
C ALA A 35 -21.44 -7.04 -13.73
N ARG A 36 -21.76 -6.11 -14.62
CA ARG A 36 -21.97 -6.41 -16.05
C ARG A 36 -20.71 -6.93 -16.73
N GLU A 37 -19.57 -6.31 -16.48
CA GLU A 37 -18.30 -6.73 -17.12
C GLU A 37 -17.82 -8.08 -16.58
N TRP A 38 -18.00 -8.39 -15.31
CA TRP A 38 -17.72 -9.72 -14.77
C TRP A 38 -18.58 -10.80 -15.42
N ARG A 39 -19.90 -10.60 -15.54
CA ARG A 39 -20.82 -11.54 -16.21
C ARG A 39 -20.42 -11.74 -17.68
N ARG A 40 -20.22 -10.65 -18.42
CA ARG A 40 -19.76 -10.70 -19.81
C ARG A 40 -18.45 -11.45 -19.97
N GLY A 41 -17.48 -11.22 -19.07
CA GLY A 41 -16.20 -11.94 -19.06
C GLY A 41 -16.39 -13.45 -18.85
N ILE A 42 -17.29 -13.85 -17.96
CA ILE A 42 -17.63 -15.26 -17.71
C ILE A 42 -18.27 -15.89 -18.96
N GLU A 43 -19.26 -15.24 -19.57
CA GLU A 43 -19.94 -15.72 -20.79
C GLU A 43 -18.96 -15.93 -21.93
N LEU A 44 -18.08 -14.96 -22.20
CA LEU A 44 -17.04 -15.07 -23.21
C LEU A 44 -16.04 -16.18 -22.92
N GLY A 45 -15.65 -16.33 -21.66
CA GLY A 45 -14.74 -17.37 -21.23
C GLY A 45 -15.30 -18.78 -21.32
N VAL A 46 -16.58 -18.96 -21.02
CA VAL A 46 -17.29 -20.23 -21.20
C VAL A 46 -17.37 -20.60 -22.67
N ALA A 47 -17.68 -19.64 -23.55
CA ALA A 47 -17.83 -19.86 -24.97
C ALA A 47 -16.49 -20.11 -25.72
N ASN A 48 -15.43 -19.39 -25.34
CA ASN A 48 -14.17 -19.34 -26.10
C ASN A 48 -12.97 -19.91 -25.33
N GLY A 49 -13.13 -20.24 -24.06
CA GLY A 49 -12.02 -20.64 -23.16
C GLY A 49 -11.29 -19.44 -22.56
N TRP A 50 -10.29 -19.74 -21.72
CA TRP A 50 -9.49 -18.79 -20.98
C TRP A 50 -8.02 -18.88 -21.36
N ARG A 51 -7.43 -17.76 -21.73
CA ARG A 51 -6.04 -17.68 -22.10
C ARG A 51 -5.11 -17.57 -20.89
N ASN A 52 -5.45 -16.68 -19.96
CA ASN A 52 -4.60 -16.32 -18.82
C ASN A 52 -5.03 -17.08 -17.56
N ALA A 53 -4.08 -17.38 -16.69
CA ALA A 53 -4.35 -18.06 -15.43
C ALA A 53 -4.93 -17.13 -14.34
N GLN A 54 -4.70 -15.83 -14.46
CA GLN A 54 -5.17 -14.81 -13.52
C GLN A 54 -5.79 -13.62 -14.27
N ALA A 55 -6.83 -13.02 -13.68
CA ALA A 55 -7.54 -11.89 -14.26
C ALA A 55 -7.13 -10.54 -13.63
N SER A 56 -6.79 -10.52 -12.34
CA SER A 56 -6.56 -9.29 -11.58
C SER A 56 -5.48 -9.44 -10.53
N VAL A 57 -4.82 -8.33 -10.22
CA VAL A 57 -3.75 -8.21 -9.21
C VAL A 57 -3.73 -6.76 -8.71
N LEU A 58 -3.30 -6.55 -7.48
CA LEU A 58 -2.89 -5.22 -7.02
C LEU A 58 -1.36 -5.12 -7.07
N ALA A 59 -0.89 -4.44 -8.11
CA ALA A 59 0.52 -4.15 -8.29
C ALA A 59 0.96 -2.94 -7.43
N PRO A 60 2.26 -2.75 -7.17
CA PRO A 60 2.77 -1.58 -6.43
C PRO A 60 2.47 -0.24 -7.11
N THR A 61 2.40 -0.19 -8.44
CA THR A 61 2.15 1.03 -9.26
C THR A 61 3.00 2.25 -8.89
N GLY A 62 4.24 2.04 -8.42
CA GLY A 62 5.10 3.12 -7.91
C GLY A 62 5.29 4.26 -8.91
N THR A 63 6.04 4.03 -9.98
CA THR A 63 6.34 5.03 -11.00
C THR A 63 5.08 5.50 -11.75
N ILE A 64 4.19 4.58 -12.09
CA ILE A 64 2.94 4.90 -12.79
C ILE A 64 2.03 5.74 -11.90
N GLY A 65 1.88 5.38 -10.62
CA GLY A 65 1.08 6.14 -9.66
C GLY A 65 1.56 7.59 -9.53
N PHE A 66 2.86 7.77 -9.33
CA PHE A 66 3.45 9.12 -9.24
C PHE A 66 3.36 9.92 -10.54
N MET A 67 3.50 9.26 -11.69
CA MET A 67 3.33 9.91 -13.00
C MET A 67 1.88 10.37 -13.21
N MET A 68 0.91 9.66 -12.63
CA MET A 68 -0.52 9.99 -12.69
C MET A 68 -0.97 10.92 -11.56
N ASP A 69 -0.04 11.52 -10.84
CA ASP A 69 -0.29 12.45 -9.73
C ASP A 69 -1.12 11.82 -8.58
N CYS A 70 -0.93 10.52 -8.34
CA CYS A 70 -1.56 9.85 -7.22
C CYS A 70 -0.79 10.14 -5.93
N ASP A 71 -1.51 10.39 -4.84
CA ASP A 71 -0.92 10.61 -3.51
C ASP A 71 -0.24 9.36 -2.96
N THR A 72 -0.80 8.18 -3.25
CA THR A 72 -0.29 6.87 -2.81
C THR A 72 -0.13 5.92 -3.99
N THR A 73 0.53 4.80 -3.78
CA THR A 73 0.78 3.79 -4.82
C THR A 73 0.12 2.47 -4.46
N GLY A 74 -0.56 1.85 -5.43
CA GLY A 74 -1.31 0.62 -5.22
C GLY A 74 -2.36 0.76 -4.13
N ILE A 75 -2.34 -0.14 -3.15
CA ILE A 75 -3.22 -0.13 -1.96
C ILE A 75 -2.51 0.41 -0.71
N GLU A 76 -1.31 0.94 -0.86
CA GLU A 76 -0.57 1.48 0.28
C GLU A 76 -1.26 2.72 0.85
N PRO A 77 -1.35 2.86 2.18
CA PRO A 77 -1.73 4.12 2.81
C PRO A 77 -0.61 5.15 2.65
N ASP A 78 -0.90 6.41 2.91
CA ASP A 78 0.15 7.41 2.98
C ASP A 78 1.22 7.01 4.00
N PHE A 79 2.47 7.26 3.63
CA PHE A 79 3.58 7.07 4.54
C PHE A 79 3.57 8.13 5.65
N THR A 80 3.35 9.40 5.25
CA THR A 80 3.15 10.56 6.11
C THR A 80 2.17 11.53 5.45
N LEU A 81 1.48 12.35 6.22
CA LEU A 81 0.49 13.33 5.71
C LEU A 81 1.13 14.47 4.91
N VAL A 82 2.42 14.65 5.06
CA VAL A 82 3.20 15.72 4.40
C VAL A 82 4.40 15.12 3.70
N LYS A 83 4.55 15.41 2.43
CA LYS A 83 5.65 14.95 1.58
C LYS A 83 6.56 16.13 1.21
N PHE A 84 7.86 15.85 1.12
CA PHE A 84 8.84 16.84 0.65
C PHE A 84 9.34 16.43 -0.72
N LYS A 85 9.11 17.31 -1.71
CA LYS A 85 9.64 17.14 -3.06
C LYS A 85 10.87 18.03 -3.23
N LYS A 86 12.01 17.44 -3.53
CA LYS A 86 13.21 18.20 -3.92
C LYS A 86 13.00 18.81 -5.31
N LEU A 87 13.27 20.11 -5.42
CA LEU A 87 13.15 20.85 -6.67
C LEU A 87 14.45 20.75 -7.46
N VAL A 88 14.33 20.70 -8.79
CA VAL A 88 15.47 20.84 -9.71
C VAL A 88 16.03 22.25 -9.57
N GLY A 89 17.30 22.39 -9.20
CA GLY A 89 17.92 23.69 -8.92
C GLY A 89 18.08 24.03 -7.44
N GLY A 90 17.67 23.14 -6.54
CA GLY A 90 17.79 23.30 -5.09
C GLY A 90 16.48 23.73 -4.40
N GLY A 91 16.42 23.45 -3.12
CA GLY A 91 15.19 23.67 -2.32
C GLY A 91 14.28 22.45 -2.24
N SER A 92 13.28 22.54 -1.39
CA SER A 92 12.24 21.52 -1.24
C SER A 92 10.87 22.19 -1.18
N MET A 93 9.90 21.57 -1.83
CA MET A 93 8.49 21.94 -1.74
C MET A 93 7.77 20.95 -0.84
N GLN A 94 6.99 21.47 0.07
CA GLN A 94 6.14 20.70 0.96
C GLN A 94 4.76 20.51 0.34
N ILE A 95 4.29 19.27 0.30
CA ILE A 95 3.00 18.92 -0.27
C ILE A 95 2.19 18.22 0.82
N VAL A 96 1.07 18.81 1.21
CA VAL A 96 0.08 18.19 2.09
C VAL A 96 -0.83 17.31 1.24
N ASN A 97 -1.15 16.11 1.74
CA ASN A 97 -2.06 15.21 1.04
C ASN A 97 -3.42 15.87 0.79
N GLN A 98 -3.84 15.90 -0.47
CA GLN A 98 -5.10 16.54 -0.90
C GLN A 98 -6.36 15.82 -0.42
N ALA A 99 -6.24 14.57 0.04
CA ALA A 99 -7.34 13.85 0.67
C ALA A 99 -7.75 14.48 2.02
N ILE A 100 -6.83 15.15 2.72
CA ILE A 100 -7.11 15.77 4.04
C ILE A 100 -8.24 16.81 3.96
N PRO A 101 -8.13 17.89 3.16
CA PRO A 101 -9.21 18.87 3.08
C PRO A 101 -10.52 18.27 2.55
N ARG A 102 -10.46 17.27 1.68
CA ARG A 102 -11.64 16.57 1.18
C ARG A 102 -12.34 15.79 2.30
N SER A 103 -11.59 15.01 3.08
CA SER A 103 -12.13 14.23 4.20
C SER A 103 -12.72 15.11 5.29
N LEU A 104 -12.05 16.22 5.63
CA LEU A 104 -12.56 17.17 6.62
C LEU A 104 -13.89 17.78 6.20
N ARG A 105 -14.05 18.15 4.91
CA ARG A 105 -15.33 18.63 4.40
C ARG A 105 -16.42 17.57 4.48
N GLN A 106 -16.11 16.31 4.18
CA GLN A 106 -17.06 15.19 4.30
C GLN A 106 -17.48 14.94 5.75
N LEU A 107 -16.60 15.19 6.70
CA LEU A 107 -16.89 15.13 8.13
C LEU A 107 -17.70 16.35 8.64
N GLY A 108 -17.99 17.33 7.77
CA GLY A 108 -18.81 18.48 8.10
C GLY A 108 -18.06 19.66 8.73
N TYR A 109 -16.74 19.70 8.67
CA TYR A 109 -15.97 20.84 9.18
C TYR A 109 -16.15 22.08 8.29
N PRO A 110 -16.35 23.29 8.90
CA PRO A 110 -16.40 24.56 8.17
C PRO A 110 -15.10 24.86 7.45
N ALA A 111 -15.18 25.63 6.37
CA ALA A 111 -14.01 25.95 5.52
C ALA A 111 -12.84 26.55 6.30
N GLU A 112 -13.09 27.46 7.22
CA GLU A 112 -12.08 28.09 8.09
C GLU A 112 -11.36 27.05 8.99
N THR A 113 -12.10 26.10 9.54
CA THR A 113 -11.52 25.01 10.34
C THR A 113 -10.70 24.07 9.48
N VAL A 114 -11.17 23.77 8.25
CA VAL A 114 -10.41 22.95 7.29
C VAL A 114 -9.07 23.60 6.96
N GLU A 115 -9.05 24.90 6.68
CA GLU A 115 -7.82 25.66 6.39
C GLU A 115 -6.87 25.68 7.60
N ALA A 116 -7.39 25.91 8.81
CA ALA A 116 -6.61 25.89 10.03
C ALA A 116 -5.96 24.50 10.27
N ILE A 117 -6.72 23.42 10.10
CA ILE A 117 -6.21 22.05 10.24
C ILE A 117 -5.14 21.75 9.18
N VAL A 118 -5.38 22.09 7.91
CA VAL A 118 -4.43 21.89 6.81
C VAL A 118 -3.13 22.65 7.07
N GLY A 119 -3.24 23.92 7.50
CA GLY A 119 -2.09 24.74 7.90
C GLY A 119 -1.30 24.13 9.06
N TYR A 120 -2.01 23.61 10.06
CA TYR A 120 -1.38 22.91 11.19
C TYR A 120 -0.65 21.63 10.74
N VAL A 121 -1.29 20.81 9.90
CA VAL A 121 -0.69 19.58 9.36
C VAL A 121 0.54 19.90 8.51
N ALA A 122 0.49 20.96 7.71
CA ALA A 122 1.64 21.42 6.94
C ALA A 122 2.87 21.72 7.82
N GLN A 123 2.66 22.32 8.98
CA GLN A 123 3.74 22.69 9.90
C GLN A 123 4.21 21.52 10.78
N ASN A 124 3.27 20.68 11.25
CA ASN A 124 3.53 19.65 12.27
C ASN A 124 3.65 18.24 11.70
N GLY A 125 3.17 17.97 10.49
CA GLY A 125 3.20 16.67 9.84
C GLY A 125 2.19 15.65 10.40
N HIS A 126 1.31 16.05 11.31
CA HIS A 126 0.30 15.19 11.92
C HIS A 126 -0.95 16.00 12.30
N VAL A 127 -2.04 15.29 12.62
CA VAL A 127 -3.33 15.89 12.99
C VAL A 127 -3.55 16.03 14.51
N VAL A 128 -2.70 15.42 15.34
CA VAL A 128 -2.87 15.43 16.80
C VAL A 128 -2.76 16.87 17.29
N ASP A 129 -3.76 17.29 18.08
CA ASP A 129 -3.92 18.65 18.61
C ASP A 129 -4.13 19.74 17.55
N ALA A 130 -4.55 19.35 16.32
CA ALA A 130 -4.90 20.31 15.28
C ALA A 130 -6.14 21.14 15.72
N PRO A 131 -6.11 22.46 15.47
CA PRO A 131 -7.14 23.37 15.98
C PRO A 131 -8.52 23.03 15.43
N GLY A 132 -9.48 22.76 16.31
CA GLY A 132 -10.87 22.45 15.96
C GLY A 132 -11.12 21.03 15.44
N LEU A 133 -10.10 20.18 15.31
CA LEU A 133 -10.27 18.78 14.95
C LEU A 133 -10.65 17.96 16.19
N GLN A 134 -11.74 17.20 16.07
CA GLN A 134 -12.23 16.33 17.14
C GLN A 134 -11.36 15.10 17.27
N PRO A 135 -10.96 14.68 18.49
CA PRO A 135 -10.07 13.53 18.71
C PRO A 135 -10.57 12.22 18.10
N GLU A 136 -11.89 12.00 18.07
CA GLU A 136 -12.52 10.83 17.45
C GLU A 136 -12.28 10.72 15.93
N HIS A 137 -11.91 11.82 15.28
CA HIS A 137 -11.59 11.83 13.85
C HIS A 137 -10.11 11.61 13.54
N TYR A 138 -9.24 11.51 14.57
CA TYR A 138 -7.80 11.34 14.35
C TYR A 138 -7.46 10.07 13.58
N GLU A 139 -8.20 8.98 13.82
CA GLU A 139 -7.96 7.67 13.19
C GLU A 139 -8.12 7.68 11.66
N ILE A 140 -8.92 8.61 11.13
CA ILE A 140 -9.12 8.79 9.69
C ILE A 140 -7.82 9.21 9.00
N PHE A 141 -6.92 9.87 9.73
CA PHE A 141 -5.67 10.42 9.23
C PHE A 141 -4.43 9.62 9.68
N ASP A 142 -4.62 8.40 10.18
CA ASP A 142 -3.52 7.51 10.52
C ASP A 142 -2.77 7.09 9.25
N THR A 143 -1.45 7.07 9.33
CA THR A 143 -0.56 6.79 8.19
C THR A 143 0.23 5.50 8.42
N ALA A 144 1.02 5.08 7.44
CA ALA A 144 1.85 3.87 7.59
C ALA A 144 2.92 4.03 8.67
N MET A 145 3.52 5.24 8.78
CA MET A 145 4.67 5.53 9.66
C MET A 145 4.55 6.98 10.17
N GLY A 146 3.68 7.37 10.88
CA GLY A 146 3.54 8.73 11.44
C GLY A 146 3.56 8.73 12.96
N ARG A 147 3.32 9.89 13.55
CA ARG A 147 3.05 10.02 14.99
C ARG A 147 1.86 9.15 15.42
N ARG A 148 0.90 8.99 14.53
CA ARG A 148 -0.18 8.01 14.58
C ARG A 148 0.00 7.07 13.41
N SER A 149 0.18 5.79 13.69
CA SER A 149 0.40 4.77 12.66
C SER A 149 -0.69 3.70 12.69
N ILE A 150 -1.03 3.20 11.51
CA ILE A 150 -1.94 2.08 11.36
C ILE A 150 -1.32 0.84 12.00
N ALA A 151 -2.05 0.20 12.90
CA ALA A 151 -1.60 -1.04 13.53
C ALA A 151 -1.39 -2.16 12.48
N PRO A 152 -0.45 -3.08 12.69
CA PRO A 152 -0.16 -4.17 11.74
C PRO A 152 -1.41 -4.96 11.33
N LEU A 153 -2.30 -5.23 12.26
CA LEU A 153 -3.57 -5.89 11.99
C LEU A 153 -4.51 -5.07 11.08
N GLY A 154 -4.45 -3.73 11.13
CA GLY A 154 -5.19 -2.85 10.23
C GLY A 154 -4.77 -3.04 8.77
N HIS A 155 -3.46 -3.11 8.52
CA HIS A 155 -2.92 -3.44 7.19
C HIS A 155 -3.40 -4.80 6.69
N LEU A 156 -3.36 -5.84 7.56
CA LEU A 156 -3.81 -7.19 7.22
C LEU A 156 -5.31 -7.24 6.91
N ARG A 157 -6.13 -6.57 7.70
CA ARG A 157 -7.59 -6.51 7.50
C ARG A 157 -7.95 -5.84 6.19
N MET A 158 -7.29 -4.75 5.83
CA MET A 158 -7.49 -4.09 4.54
C MET A 158 -7.15 -5.03 3.39
N MET A 159 -6.00 -5.72 3.44
CA MET A 159 -5.63 -6.70 2.44
C MET A 159 -6.65 -7.84 2.35
N ALA A 160 -7.09 -8.36 3.49
CA ALA A 160 -8.05 -9.44 3.56
C ALA A 160 -9.43 -9.07 2.99
N ALA A 161 -9.88 -7.84 3.22
CA ALA A 161 -11.12 -7.32 2.66
C ALA A 161 -11.07 -7.25 1.12
N VAL A 162 -9.91 -6.93 0.55
CA VAL A 162 -9.73 -6.78 -0.90
C VAL A 162 -9.38 -8.09 -1.60
N GLN A 163 -8.74 -9.04 -0.91
CA GLN A 163 -8.27 -10.30 -1.52
C GLN A 163 -9.35 -11.11 -2.27
N PRO A 164 -10.62 -11.19 -1.83
CA PRO A 164 -11.67 -11.91 -2.56
C PRO A 164 -11.95 -11.41 -3.97
N PHE A 165 -11.65 -10.14 -4.27
CA PHE A 165 -11.84 -9.51 -5.57
C PHE A 165 -10.68 -9.74 -6.55
N LEU A 166 -9.61 -10.38 -6.12
CA LEU A 166 -8.36 -10.53 -6.87
C LEU A 166 -7.98 -11.98 -7.06
N SER A 167 -7.66 -12.34 -8.30
CA SER A 167 -7.11 -13.67 -8.61
C SER A 167 -5.63 -13.78 -8.25
N GLY A 168 -4.88 -12.70 -8.36
CA GLY A 168 -3.49 -12.59 -7.95
C GLY A 168 -3.29 -12.19 -6.48
N ALA A 169 -2.05 -11.97 -6.11
CA ALA A 169 -1.66 -11.44 -4.80
C ALA A 169 -1.78 -9.91 -4.73
N ILE A 170 -1.67 -9.39 -3.53
CA ILE A 170 -1.67 -7.96 -3.24
C ILE A 170 -0.25 -7.56 -2.86
N SER A 171 0.31 -6.57 -3.58
CA SER A 171 1.57 -5.95 -3.20
C SER A 171 1.31 -4.84 -2.20
N LYS A 172 1.42 -5.18 -0.92
CA LYS A 172 1.30 -4.23 0.18
C LYS A 172 2.24 -4.58 1.31
N THR A 173 2.81 -3.54 1.89
CA THR A 173 3.70 -3.63 3.05
C THR A 173 2.89 -3.54 4.34
N VAL A 174 3.21 -4.41 5.29
CA VAL A 174 2.83 -4.26 6.71
C VAL A 174 4.00 -3.55 7.40
N ASN A 175 3.76 -2.31 7.79
CA ASN A 175 4.77 -1.52 8.48
C ASN A 175 4.76 -1.84 9.97
N LEU A 176 5.93 -2.04 10.52
CA LEU A 176 6.18 -2.32 11.93
C LEU A 176 7.13 -1.28 12.53
N PRO A 177 6.96 -0.88 13.77
CA PRO A 177 7.89 0.01 14.45
C PRO A 177 9.26 -0.63 14.64
N SER A 178 10.27 0.18 14.94
CA SER A 178 11.67 -0.27 15.09
C SER A 178 11.90 -1.22 16.25
N ASP A 179 11.04 -1.17 17.26
CA ASP A 179 11.06 -2.02 18.46
C ASP A 179 10.23 -3.29 18.33
N ALA A 180 9.60 -3.52 17.17
CA ALA A 180 8.83 -4.73 16.91
C ALA A 180 9.66 -6.00 17.14
N THR A 181 9.08 -6.92 17.89
CA THR A 181 9.70 -8.18 18.29
C THR A 181 9.59 -9.26 17.20
N ILE A 182 10.31 -10.37 17.38
CA ILE A 182 10.20 -11.53 16.48
C ILE A 182 8.80 -12.13 16.58
N ASP A 183 8.23 -12.21 17.78
CA ASP A 183 6.90 -12.78 18.01
C ASP A 183 5.80 -11.96 17.32
N GLU A 184 5.92 -10.63 17.31
CA GLU A 184 5.01 -9.78 16.55
C GLU A 184 5.11 -9.97 15.04
N VAL A 185 6.31 -10.19 14.52
CA VAL A 185 6.53 -10.54 13.10
C VAL A 185 5.90 -11.90 12.79
N GLU A 186 6.09 -12.90 13.64
CA GLU A 186 5.48 -14.22 13.50
C GLU A 186 3.95 -14.13 13.50
N GLU A 187 3.38 -13.37 14.45
CA GLU A 187 1.94 -13.15 14.55
C GLU A 187 1.37 -12.50 13.26
N VAL A 188 2.07 -11.55 12.68
CA VAL A 188 1.67 -10.92 11.41
C VAL A 188 1.58 -11.95 10.29
N TYR A 189 2.57 -12.85 10.14
CA TYR A 189 2.53 -13.92 9.14
C TYR A 189 1.43 -14.92 9.42
N TYR A 190 1.28 -15.34 10.67
CA TYR A 190 0.23 -16.27 11.08
C TYR A 190 -1.17 -15.72 10.83
N ARG A 191 -1.41 -14.46 11.21
CA ARG A 191 -2.68 -13.76 10.96
C ARG A 191 -2.94 -13.59 9.47
N GLY A 192 -1.92 -13.22 8.69
CA GLY A 192 -2.04 -13.11 7.24
C GLY A 192 -2.49 -14.41 6.59
N TRP A 193 -1.89 -15.52 7.00
CA TRP A 193 -2.31 -16.85 6.55
C TRP A 193 -3.76 -17.19 6.98
N LYS A 194 -4.12 -16.95 8.23
CA LYS A 194 -5.49 -17.17 8.73
C LYS A 194 -6.53 -16.38 7.98
N LEU A 195 -6.20 -15.15 7.57
CA LEU A 195 -7.06 -14.27 6.78
C LEU A 195 -7.10 -14.63 5.28
N GLY A 196 -6.36 -15.64 4.85
CA GLY A 196 -6.35 -16.13 3.47
C GLY A 196 -5.59 -15.26 2.49
N LEU A 197 -4.62 -14.48 2.96
CA LEU A 197 -3.76 -13.67 2.10
C LEU A 197 -2.83 -14.54 1.28
N LYS A 198 -2.62 -14.20 0.01
CA LYS A 198 -1.75 -14.94 -0.91
C LYS A 198 -0.28 -14.53 -0.83
N ALA A 199 -0.01 -13.32 -0.42
CA ALA A 199 1.33 -12.79 -0.19
C ALA A 199 1.30 -11.73 0.92
N LEU A 200 2.45 -11.54 1.56
CA LEU A 200 2.66 -10.59 2.63
C LEU A 200 4.10 -10.10 2.60
N ALA A 201 4.28 -8.80 2.74
CA ALA A 201 5.58 -8.16 2.91
C ALA A 201 5.59 -7.37 4.22
N ILE A 202 6.70 -7.45 4.96
CA ILE A 202 6.90 -6.71 6.20
C ILE A 202 8.05 -5.73 6.01
N TYR A 203 7.88 -4.53 6.54
CA TYR A 203 8.94 -3.56 6.71
C TYR A 203 8.98 -3.10 8.18
N ARG A 204 10.06 -3.43 8.89
CA ARG A 204 10.33 -2.89 10.22
C ARG A 204 11.17 -1.63 10.09
N ASP A 205 10.77 -0.57 10.75
CA ASP A 205 11.52 0.69 10.74
C ASP A 205 12.98 0.48 11.19
N ASN A 206 13.90 1.27 10.65
CA ASN A 206 15.32 1.21 10.93
C ASN A 206 16.02 -0.15 10.69
N CYS A 207 15.41 -1.07 9.93
CA CYS A 207 16.03 -2.37 9.64
C CYS A 207 17.07 -2.33 8.51
N LYS A 208 17.22 -1.20 7.81
CA LYS A 208 18.19 -1.02 6.70
C LYS A 208 19.04 0.23 6.91
N VAL A 209 20.30 0.16 6.49
CA VAL A 209 21.28 1.27 6.57
C VAL A 209 20.85 2.48 5.72
N GLY A 210 20.12 2.26 4.63
CA GLY A 210 19.52 3.33 3.82
C GLY A 210 18.01 3.12 3.71
N GLN A 211 17.24 4.04 4.27
CA GLN A 211 15.79 4.00 4.18
C GLN A 211 15.32 4.60 2.85
N PRO A 212 14.54 3.89 2.04
CA PRO A 212 14.05 4.40 0.77
C PRO A 212 13.00 5.52 0.92
N LEU A 213 12.33 5.58 2.09
CA LEU A 213 11.37 6.61 2.46
C LEU A 213 11.71 7.13 3.86
N SER A 214 11.76 8.45 4.03
CA SER A 214 11.97 9.09 5.33
C SER A 214 11.02 10.29 5.48
N ASP A 215 10.71 10.64 6.69
CA ASP A 215 9.89 11.81 7.07
C ASP A 215 10.62 13.15 6.91
N GLY A 216 11.80 13.15 6.29
CA GLY A 216 12.61 14.36 6.06
C GLY A 216 13.35 14.89 7.29
N LYS A 217 13.14 14.32 8.48
CA LYS A 217 13.93 14.67 9.66
C LYS A 217 15.31 14.02 9.55
N LYS A 218 16.35 14.85 9.50
CA LYS A 218 17.74 14.37 9.67
C LYS A 218 17.82 13.70 11.04
N GLN A 219 18.11 12.41 11.07
CA GLN A 219 18.56 11.77 12.31
C GLN A 219 19.91 12.41 12.70
N THR A 220 19.86 13.34 13.62
CA THR A 220 21.04 13.80 14.34
C THR A 220 21.42 12.70 15.33
N GLY A 221 22.26 11.78 14.88
CA GLY A 221 22.68 10.66 15.73
C GLY A 221 23.28 9.48 14.99
N ALA A 222 23.69 9.63 13.74
CA ALA A 222 24.56 8.64 13.13
C ALA A 222 25.95 8.72 13.85
N ALA A 223 26.20 7.76 14.72
CA ALA A 223 27.59 7.48 15.14
C ALA A 223 28.40 7.38 13.84
N GLU A 224 29.49 8.11 13.76
CA GLU A 224 30.47 7.97 12.68
C GLU A 224 30.90 6.51 12.61
N VAL A 225 30.29 5.81 11.66
CA VAL A 225 30.81 4.48 11.28
C VAL A 225 32.17 4.77 10.65
N PRO A 226 33.28 4.20 11.18
CA PRO A 226 34.58 4.40 10.60
C PRO A 226 34.48 4.06 9.11
N ALA A 227 35.10 4.89 8.27
CA ALA A 227 35.08 4.76 6.83
C ALA A 227 35.54 3.36 6.43
N HIS A 228 34.59 2.44 6.30
CA HIS A 228 34.85 1.18 5.64
C HIS A 228 35.13 1.55 4.18
N SER A 229 36.36 1.27 3.75
CA SER A 229 36.71 1.22 2.35
C SER A 229 35.62 0.46 1.63
N GLY A 230 34.85 1.16 0.76
CA GLY A 230 33.73 0.57 0.07
C GLY A 230 34.11 -0.74 -0.63
N PRO A 231 33.16 -1.62 -0.92
CA PRO A 231 33.47 -2.90 -1.53
C PRO A 231 34.27 -2.67 -2.81
N ILE A 232 35.51 -3.15 -2.83
CA ILE A 232 36.39 -3.06 -4.00
C ILE A 232 35.75 -3.90 -5.11
N ARG A 233 35.30 -3.26 -6.18
CA ARG A 233 34.77 -3.94 -7.33
C ARG A 233 35.83 -4.85 -7.95
N ARG A 234 35.81 -6.13 -7.67
CA ARG A 234 36.62 -7.12 -8.39
C ARG A 234 35.96 -7.48 -9.70
N ARG A 235 36.72 -7.34 -10.79
CA ARG A 235 36.24 -7.80 -12.11
C ARG A 235 36.13 -9.33 -12.06
N LEU A 236 34.94 -9.84 -12.31
CA LEU A 236 34.73 -11.29 -12.35
C LEU A 236 35.50 -11.91 -13.53
N PRO A 237 36.06 -13.12 -13.38
CA PRO A 237 36.77 -13.78 -14.47
C PRO A 237 35.83 -14.01 -15.67
N LYS A 238 36.39 -14.00 -16.88
CA LYS A 238 35.63 -14.23 -18.12
C LYS A 238 34.95 -15.59 -18.12
N THR A 239 35.59 -16.60 -17.52
CA THR A 239 35.06 -17.94 -17.34
C THR A 239 34.63 -18.11 -15.88
N ARG A 240 33.37 -18.55 -15.65
CA ARG A 240 32.81 -18.77 -14.30
C ARG A 240 32.41 -20.22 -14.16
N PRO A 241 32.77 -20.89 -13.05
CA PRO A 241 32.23 -22.20 -12.77
C PRO A 241 30.72 -22.07 -12.53
N SER A 242 29.95 -22.94 -13.12
CA SER A 242 28.50 -23.09 -12.88
C SER A 242 28.22 -24.56 -12.58
N MET A 243 27.27 -24.81 -11.67
CA MET A 243 26.80 -26.13 -11.38
C MET A 243 25.30 -26.19 -11.65
N THR A 244 24.88 -27.10 -12.51
CA THR A 244 23.50 -27.36 -12.81
C THR A 244 23.11 -28.68 -12.14
N THR A 245 22.09 -28.66 -11.27
CA THR A 245 21.57 -29.87 -10.62
C THR A 245 20.21 -30.17 -11.20
N SER A 246 20.04 -31.38 -11.75
CA SER A 246 18.76 -31.88 -12.23
C SER A 246 18.13 -32.75 -11.15
N PHE A 247 16.85 -32.53 -10.88
CA PHE A 247 16.05 -33.37 -10.01
C PHE A 247 15.02 -34.12 -10.85
N THR A 248 14.94 -35.44 -10.66
CA THR A 248 13.83 -36.25 -11.18
C THR A 248 12.83 -36.42 -10.05
N VAL A 249 11.57 -36.04 -10.26
CA VAL A 249 10.45 -36.19 -9.33
C VAL A 249 9.63 -37.39 -9.76
#